data_af6c6fb2e6a800dc1f26f8ad13375a51
#
_entry.id   af6c6fb2e6a800dc1f26f8ad13375a51
#
_cell.length_a   1.000
_cell.length_b   1.000
_cell.length_c   1.000
_cell.angle_alpha   90.00
_cell.angle_beta   90.00
_cell.angle_gamma   90.00
#
_symmetry.space_group_name_H-M   'P 1'
#
loop_
_entity.id
_entity.type
_entity.pdbx_description
1 polymer ?
#
loop_
_entity_poly.entity_id
_entity_poly.type
_entity_poly.pdbx_seq_one_letter_code
_entity_poly.pdbx_strand_id
1 'polypeptide(L)'
;AIRCGNGSIGLSARANLHIRGVTEQTLPDLHARLEEAGLIDADPEVERLRNIVMSPIDDLDPEAAFDLGPGVAALETRLEEDRRLRRLPPKFSIVVDAQGRLPLGDIDGDIRFEASRDGTFAAFVAGEDALAAECGSSEIGDTAARLALAFLRLAGDEAGPRRMWALVERKGAEALFAEAACDTKPRSRSRRRASLRDVLGAHAYGADLVVGAAASFGGIEAARFKALIERARFLGADSLRLTPWRAFLISGLDPRDAESMVDSAANLGFIVDPDEPCLRVAACPGAPACAHGARRVRDDARRWSRMLPKGDGVLLHVSGCAKGCARPAPTAATFTATAAGYDLILEGRAGDSPAWRDLSSTEVAEFLASEGATIFTPKRPK
;
A
#
# COMPACT_ATOMS: atom_id res chain seq x y z
N ALA A 1 -0.58 -1.61 20.37
CA ALA A 1 0.14 -2.84 20.04
C ALA A 1 0.82 -3.45 21.27
N ILE A 2 1.58 -2.66 22.06
CA ILE A 2 2.29 -3.15 23.26
C ILE A 2 1.30 -3.61 24.34
N ARG A 3 0.22 -2.86 24.58
CA ARG A 3 -0.75 -3.14 25.66
C ARG A 3 -1.87 -4.09 25.23
N CYS A 4 -2.39 -3.92 24.01
CA CYS A 4 -3.60 -4.61 23.55
C CYS A 4 -3.31 -5.70 22.52
N GLY A 5 -2.05 -5.88 22.10
CA GLY A 5 -1.63 -6.87 21.11
C GLY A 5 -0.38 -7.63 21.56
N ASN A 6 0.30 -8.25 20.60
CA ASN A 6 1.53 -9.01 20.84
C ASN A 6 2.82 -8.21 20.60
N GLY A 7 2.76 -6.89 20.57
CA GLY A 7 3.91 -6.02 20.30
C GLY A 7 4.31 -5.92 18.82
N SER A 8 3.56 -6.54 17.91
CA SER A 8 3.84 -6.48 16.46
C SER A 8 2.83 -5.59 15.73
N ILE A 9 3.32 -4.76 14.84
CA ILE A 9 2.54 -3.91 13.95
C ILE A 9 2.85 -4.32 12.50
N GLY A 10 1.83 -4.33 11.65
CA GLY A 10 2.00 -4.51 10.20
C GLY A 10 1.69 -3.21 9.46
N LEU A 11 2.57 -2.77 8.56
CA LEU A 11 2.30 -1.69 7.63
C LEU A 11 1.89 -2.27 6.28
N SER A 12 0.69 -1.91 5.82
CA SER A 12 0.10 -2.45 4.61
C SER A 12 0.47 -1.64 3.37
N ALA A 13 0.25 -2.23 2.17
CA ALA A 13 0.35 -1.53 0.90
C ALA A 13 -0.80 -0.53 0.63
N ARG A 14 -1.66 -0.28 1.61
CA ARG A 14 -2.71 0.76 1.60
C ARG A 14 -2.46 1.81 2.69
N ALA A 15 -1.22 1.96 3.12
CA ALA A 15 -0.83 2.90 4.17
C ALA A 15 -1.57 2.72 5.51
N ASN A 16 -2.03 1.50 5.85
CA ASN A 16 -2.70 1.20 7.11
C ASN A 16 -1.79 0.49 8.10
N LEU A 17 -1.92 0.78 9.39
CA LEU A 17 -1.29 0.05 10.48
C LEU A 17 -2.21 -1.07 10.97
N HIS A 18 -1.68 -2.29 11.05
CA HIS A 18 -2.38 -3.44 11.59
C HIS A 18 -1.78 -3.83 12.93
N ILE A 19 -2.50 -3.66 14.03
CA ILE A 19 -2.10 -4.16 15.34
C ILE A 19 -2.36 -5.66 15.39
N ARG A 20 -1.34 -6.45 15.74
CA ARG A 20 -1.42 -7.90 15.73
C ARG A 20 -1.52 -8.49 17.15
N GLY A 21 -2.09 -9.70 17.24
CA GLY A 21 -2.23 -10.41 18.51
C GLY A 21 -3.26 -9.79 19.45
N VAL A 22 -4.21 -9.03 18.92
CA VAL A 22 -5.40 -8.56 19.66
C VAL A 22 -6.28 -9.76 19.94
N THR A 23 -6.79 -9.85 21.17
CA THR A 23 -7.73 -10.90 21.63
C THR A 23 -9.10 -10.27 21.90
N GLU A 24 -10.13 -11.11 22.06
CA GLU A 24 -11.46 -10.64 22.46
C GLU A 24 -11.44 -9.82 23.77
N GLN A 25 -10.54 -10.18 24.71
CA GLN A 25 -10.38 -9.47 25.99
C GLN A 25 -9.72 -8.09 25.82
N THR A 26 -8.78 -7.93 24.89
CA THR A 26 -8.05 -6.67 24.69
C THR A 26 -8.67 -5.76 23.63
N LEU A 27 -9.60 -6.29 22.83
CA LEU A 27 -10.25 -5.54 21.75
C LEU A 27 -11.01 -4.31 22.24
N PRO A 28 -11.83 -4.36 23.34
CA PRO A 28 -12.55 -3.19 23.82
C PRO A 28 -11.62 -2.04 24.27
N ASP A 29 -10.52 -2.34 25.00
CA ASP A 29 -9.54 -1.33 25.42
C ASP A 29 -8.82 -0.72 24.21
N LEU A 30 -8.51 -1.52 23.18
CA LEU A 30 -7.92 -1.03 21.96
C LEU A 30 -8.88 -0.09 21.23
N HIS A 31 -10.15 -0.47 21.08
CA HIS A 31 -11.16 0.30 20.38
C HIS A 31 -11.37 1.68 21.04
N ALA A 32 -11.57 1.69 22.37
CA ALA A 32 -11.75 2.95 23.10
C ALA A 32 -10.55 3.90 22.95
N ARG A 33 -9.32 3.38 22.93
CA ARG A 33 -8.10 4.18 22.76
C ARG A 33 -7.93 4.73 21.35
N LEU A 34 -8.31 3.96 20.33
CA LEU A 34 -8.23 4.42 18.94
C LEU A 34 -9.31 5.48 18.66
N GLU A 35 -10.50 5.31 19.23
CA GLU A 35 -11.60 6.27 19.15
C GLU A 35 -11.24 7.59 19.88
N GLU A 36 -10.71 7.51 21.12
CA GLU A 36 -10.21 8.67 21.88
C GLU A 36 -9.11 9.43 21.12
N ALA A 37 -8.26 8.71 20.37
CA ALA A 37 -7.22 9.28 19.54
C ALA A 37 -7.72 9.78 18.17
N GLY A 38 -9.00 9.63 17.82
CA GLY A 38 -9.56 9.98 16.51
C GLY A 38 -9.02 9.15 15.35
N LEU A 39 -8.54 7.93 15.63
CA LEU A 39 -7.91 7.05 14.62
C LEU A 39 -8.87 6.04 14.01
N ILE A 40 -10.08 5.94 14.53
CA ILE A 40 -11.17 5.14 13.98
C ILE A 40 -12.48 5.89 14.14
N ASP A 41 -13.44 5.61 13.26
CA ASP A 41 -14.80 6.09 13.40
C ASP A 41 -15.58 5.31 14.45
N ALA A 42 -16.47 5.98 15.16
CA ALA A 42 -17.42 5.36 16.07
C ALA A 42 -18.41 4.43 15.35
N ASP A 43 -18.73 4.72 14.08
CA ASP A 43 -19.55 3.86 13.22
C ASP A 43 -18.66 2.93 12.38
N PRO A 44 -18.63 1.62 12.66
CA PRO A 44 -17.81 0.66 11.90
C PRO A 44 -18.16 0.56 10.40
N GLU A 45 -19.37 0.98 10.01
CA GLU A 45 -19.76 1.00 8.60
C GLU A 45 -19.15 2.18 7.87
N VAL A 46 -18.98 3.32 8.55
CA VAL A 46 -18.25 4.49 8.04
C VAL A 46 -16.76 4.18 7.97
N GLU A 47 -16.16 3.67 9.05
CA GLU A 47 -14.76 3.26 9.09
C GLU A 47 -14.40 2.36 7.89
N ARG A 48 -15.29 1.46 7.51
CA ARG A 48 -15.08 0.56 6.37
C ARG A 48 -15.03 1.27 5.01
N LEU A 49 -15.61 2.46 4.88
CA LEU A 49 -15.59 3.26 3.64
C LEU A 49 -14.32 4.08 3.48
N ARG A 50 -13.54 4.31 4.56
CA ARG A 50 -12.32 5.12 4.56
C ARG A 50 -11.11 4.40 3.95
N ASN A 51 -11.31 3.67 2.87
CA ASN A 51 -10.23 3.06 2.09
C ASN A 51 -9.72 4.07 1.03
N ILE A 52 -9.26 5.22 1.49
CA ILE A 52 -8.70 6.28 0.64
C ILE A 52 -7.17 6.23 0.77
N VAL A 53 -6.48 6.19 -0.35
CA VAL A 53 -5.02 6.33 -0.43
C VAL A 53 -4.72 7.62 -1.17
N MET A 54 -4.09 8.58 -0.50
CA MET A 54 -3.70 9.87 -1.09
C MET A 54 -2.18 10.01 -1.16
N SER A 55 -1.71 10.94 -1.97
CA SER A 55 -0.29 11.33 -1.98
C SER A 55 0.15 11.72 -0.57
N PRO A 56 1.27 11.17 -0.06
CA PRO A 56 1.56 11.28 1.37
C PRO A 56 2.15 12.63 1.80
N ILE A 57 2.58 13.48 0.87
CA ILE A 57 3.29 14.75 1.11
C ILE A 57 2.86 15.87 0.15
N ASP A 58 1.66 15.82 -0.39
CA ASP A 58 1.14 16.79 -1.35
C ASP A 58 1.13 18.24 -0.82
N ASP A 59 0.92 18.42 0.48
CA ASP A 59 0.97 19.69 1.18
C ASP A 59 2.40 20.27 1.33
N LEU A 60 3.45 19.44 1.28
CA LEU A 60 4.87 19.84 1.36
C LEU A 60 5.55 19.83 -0.01
N ASP A 61 5.00 19.13 -0.98
CA ASP A 61 5.64 18.88 -2.27
C ASP A 61 5.39 20.05 -3.26
N PRO A 62 6.42 20.87 -3.60
CA PRO A 62 6.25 21.97 -4.55
C PRO A 62 5.94 21.50 -5.98
N GLU A 63 6.13 20.20 -6.30
CA GLU A 63 5.78 19.63 -7.59
C GLU A 63 4.36 19.06 -7.61
N ALA A 64 3.70 18.92 -6.45
CA ALA A 64 2.29 18.53 -6.40
C ALA A 64 1.42 19.54 -7.13
N ALA A 65 0.31 19.09 -7.70
CA ALA A 65 -0.61 19.97 -8.40
C ALA A 65 -1.21 21.00 -7.44
N PHE A 66 -1.61 20.56 -6.24
CA PHE A 66 -2.08 21.36 -5.11
C PHE A 66 -2.26 20.47 -3.87
N ASP A 67 -2.54 21.08 -2.70
CA ASP A 67 -2.87 20.39 -1.45
C ASP A 67 -4.21 19.62 -1.59
N LEU A 68 -4.18 18.31 -1.43
CA LEU A 68 -5.33 17.42 -1.54
C LEU A 68 -6.20 17.41 -0.28
N GLY A 69 -5.68 17.83 0.87
CA GLY A 69 -6.34 17.72 2.17
C GLY A 69 -7.79 18.19 2.17
N PRO A 70 -8.11 19.41 1.71
CA PRO A 70 -9.49 19.91 1.65
C PRO A 70 -10.42 19.05 0.78
N GLY A 71 -9.94 18.59 -0.37
CA GLY A 71 -10.70 17.73 -1.28
C GLY A 71 -10.96 16.33 -0.70
N VAL A 72 -9.96 15.75 -0.04
CA VAL A 72 -10.09 14.43 0.61
C VAL A 72 -11.02 14.52 1.81
N ALA A 73 -10.98 15.59 2.62
CA ALA A 73 -11.91 15.80 3.71
C ALA A 73 -13.37 15.90 3.21
N ALA A 74 -13.61 16.62 2.12
CA ALA A 74 -14.92 16.68 1.48
C ALA A 74 -15.38 15.31 0.94
N LEU A 75 -14.45 14.53 0.38
CA LEU A 75 -14.71 13.16 -0.05
C LEU A 75 -15.11 12.26 1.14
N GLU A 76 -14.39 12.30 2.25
CA GLU A 76 -14.69 11.53 3.46
C GLU A 76 -16.08 11.89 3.98
N THR A 77 -16.38 13.18 4.15
CA THR A 77 -17.69 13.67 4.57
C THR A 77 -18.80 13.14 3.66
N ARG A 78 -18.61 13.20 2.35
CA ARG A 78 -19.61 12.75 1.38
C ARG A 78 -19.85 11.24 1.43
N LEU A 79 -18.80 10.44 1.67
CA LEU A 79 -18.90 8.99 1.85
C LEU A 79 -19.65 8.64 3.16
N GLU A 80 -19.44 9.39 4.22
CA GLU A 80 -20.09 9.20 5.53
C GLU A 80 -21.59 9.50 5.46
N GLU A 81 -21.97 10.61 4.84
CA GLU A 81 -23.36 11.08 4.76
C GLU A 81 -24.26 10.17 3.94
N ASP A 82 -23.75 9.55 2.89
CA ASP A 82 -24.56 8.74 1.97
C ASP A 82 -24.65 7.27 2.39
N ARG A 83 -25.67 6.96 3.19
CA ARG A 83 -25.91 5.59 3.70
C ARG A 83 -25.98 4.51 2.61
N ARG A 84 -26.29 4.85 1.37
CA ARG A 84 -26.33 3.89 0.25
C ARG A 84 -24.95 3.32 -0.04
N LEU A 85 -23.88 4.08 0.22
CA LEU A 85 -22.50 3.69 0.03
C LEU A 85 -22.02 2.63 1.03
N ARG A 86 -22.71 2.44 2.16
CA ARG A 86 -22.43 1.38 3.13
C ARG A 86 -22.54 -0.04 2.55
N ARG A 87 -23.16 -0.18 1.37
CA ARG A 87 -23.22 -1.44 0.61
C ARG A 87 -21.95 -1.74 -0.20
N LEU A 88 -21.01 -0.81 -0.29
CA LEU A 88 -19.75 -1.03 -1.01
C LEU A 88 -18.98 -2.21 -0.41
N PRO A 89 -18.31 -3.00 -1.26
CA PRO A 89 -17.47 -4.11 -0.78
C PRO A 89 -16.36 -3.59 0.17
N PRO A 90 -15.99 -4.36 1.22
CA PRO A 90 -15.01 -3.90 2.23
C PRO A 90 -13.62 -3.53 1.68
N LYS A 91 -13.30 -3.93 0.45
CA LYS A 91 -12.03 -3.63 -0.22
C LYS A 91 -12.18 -2.60 -1.34
N PHE A 92 -13.36 -2.02 -1.51
CA PHE A 92 -13.53 -0.90 -2.44
C PHE A 92 -12.64 0.24 -1.98
N SER A 93 -11.88 0.83 -2.89
CA SER A 93 -10.86 1.81 -2.53
C SER A 93 -10.76 2.94 -3.54
N ILE A 94 -10.40 4.11 -3.02
CA ILE A 94 -10.22 5.33 -3.81
C ILE A 94 -8.76 5.76 -3.70
N VAL A 95 -8.16 6.14 -4.81
CA VAL A 95 -6.80 6.71 -4.85
C VAL A 95 -6.91 8.17 -5.28
N VAL A 96 -6.23 9.07 -4.57
CA VAL A 96 -6.16 10.50 -4.89
C VAL A 96 -4.69 10.88 -5.03
N ASP A 97 -4.27 11.18 -6.26
CA ASP A 97 -2.87 11.38 -6.63
C ASP A 97 -2.61 12.85 -6.99
N ALA A 98 -1.76 13.52 -6.23
CA ALA A 98 -1.34 14.90 -6.47
C ALA A 98 -0.40 15.07 -7.67
N GLN A 99 0.07 13.98 -8.28
CA GLN A 99 1.01 13.97 -9.43
C GLN A 99 2.37 14.64 -9.14
N GLY A 100 2.76 14.79 -7.88
CA GLY A 100 4.03 15.35 -7.44
C GLY A 100 5.23 14.41 -7.58
N ARG A 101 6.20 14.55 -6.67
CA ARG A 101 7.45 13.74 -6.63
C ARG A 101 7.21 12.29 -6.20
N LEU A 102 6.17 12.03 -5.41
CA LEU A 102 5.77 10.69 -4.98
C LEU A 102 4.43 10.27 -5.62
N PRO A 103 4.39 10.08 -6.95
CA PRO A 103 3.16 9.74 -7.67
C PRO A 103 2.72 8.30 -7.36
N LEU A 104 1.40 8.08 -7.37
CA LEU A 104 0.76 6.82 -6.97
C LEU A 104 0.41 5.91 -8.17
N GLY A 105 1.08 6.05 -9.32
CA GLY A 105 0.71 5.32 -10.55
C GLY A 105 0.75 3.80 -10.47
N ASP A 106 1.43 3.23 -9.48
CA ASP A 106 1.49 1.79 -9.17
C ASP A 106 0.48 1.34 -8.09
N ILE A 107 -0.30 2.27 -7.52
CA ILE A 107 -1.28 1.95 -6.48
C ILE A 107 -2.65 1.75 -7.12
N ASP A 108 -3.21 0.56 -6.95
CA ASP A 108 -4.51 0.21 -7.49
C ASP A 108 -5.65 0.66 -6.57
N GLY A 109 -6.69 1.24 -7.18
CA GLY A 109 -7.96 1.59 -6.54
C GLY A 109 -9.14 1.29 -7.46
N ASP A 110 -10.35 1.21 -6.93
CA ASP A 110 -11.56 1.06 -7.74
C ASP A 110 -11.91 2.36 -8.46
N ILE A 111 -11.69 3.50 -7.80
CA ILE A 111 -11.75 4.84 -8.38
C ILE A 111 -10.41 5.52 -8.16
N ARG A 112 -9.94 6.29 -9.13
CA ARG A 112 -8.71 7.06 -9.04
C ARG A 112 -8.96 8.49 -9.48
N PHE A 113 -8.50 9.44 -8.70
CA PHE A 113 -8.43 10.85 -9.06
C PHE A 113 -6.98 11.25 -9.26
N GLU A 114 -6.68 11.86 -10.40
CA GLU A 114 -5.37 12.45 -10.71
C GLU A 114 -5.51 13.96 -10.81
N ALA A 115 -4.81 14.68 -9.93
CA ALA A 115 -4.83 16.13 -9.88
C ALA A 115 -4.12 16.74 -11.10
N SER A 116 -4.63 17.87 -11.55
CA SER A 116 -4.04 18.71 -12.59
C SER A 116 -3.73 20.10 -12.02
N ARG A 117 -2.70 20.76 -12.53
CA ARG A 117 -2.25 22.08 -12.01
C ARG A 117 -3.27 23.21 -12.19
N ASP A 118 -4.31 23.01 -12.96
CA ASP A 118 -5.43 23.95 -13.14
C ASP A 118 -6.50 23.82 -12.04
N GLY A 119 -6.29 22.97 -11.01
CA GLY A 119 -7.21 22.76 -9.90
C GLY A 119 -8.31 21.74 -10.18
N THR A 120 -8.21 20.98 -11.29
CA THR A 120 -9.15 19.92 -11.64
C THR A 120 -8.59 18.52 -11.32
N PHE A 121 -9.50 17.53 -11.31
CA PHE A 121 -9.16 16.12 -11.26
C PHE A 121 -9.66 15.39 -12.51
N ALA A 122 -8.85 14.43 -12.96
CA ALA A 122 -9.31 13.38 -13.86
C ALA A 122 -9.70 12.16 -13.02
N ALA A 123 -10.96 11.74 -13.11
CA ALA A 123 -11.49 10.58 -12.42
C ALA A 123 -11.49 9.36 -13.35
N PHE A 124 -10.68 8.35 -13.01
CA PHE A 124 -10.59 7.06 -13.70
C PHE A 124 -11.29 5.98 -12.89
N VAL A 125 -11.70 4.92 -13.55
CA VAL A 125 -12.23 3.70 -12.93
C VAL A 125 -11.34 2.51 -13.24
N ALA A 126 -11.18 1.58 -12.31
CA ALA A 126 -10.32 0.42 -12.51
C ALA A 126 -10.80 -0.42 -13.71
N GLY A 127 -9.87 -0.77 -14.59
CA GLY A 127 -10.14 -1.47 -15.84
C GLY A 127 -10.19 -0.54 -17.06
N GLU A 128 -10.13 0.79 -16.85
CA GLU A 128 -10.09 1.78 -17.91
C GLU A 128 -9.00 2.83 -17.66
N ASP A 129 -8.08 2.99 -18.59
CA ASP A 129 -6.92 3.87 -18.47
C ASP A 129 -6.87 4.99 -19.53
N ALA A 130 -7.83 5.01 -20.46
CA ALA A 130 -7.84 5.94 -21.60
C ALA A 130 -9.06 6.88 -21.61
N LEU A 131 -9.98 6.71 -20.67
CA LEU A 131 -11.20 7.51 -20.53
C LEU A 131 -11.34 8.01 -19.11
N ALA A 132 -11.58 9.29 -18.91
CA ALA A 132 -11.78 9.89 -17.60
C ALA A 132 -12.95 10.89 -17.58
N ALA A 133 -13.63 10.98 -16.44
CA ALA A 133 -14.46 12.14 -16.13
C ALA A 133 -13.60 13.25 -15.53
N GLU A 134 -14.00 14.51 -15.72
CA GLU A 134 -13.33 15.67 -15.16
C GLU A 134 -14.19 16.32 -14.08
N CYS A 135 -13.59 16.72 -12.97
CA CYS A 135 -14.29 17.42 -11.89
C CYS A 135 -13.38 18.45 -11.20
N GLY A 136 -13.98 19.46 -10.60
CA GLY A 136 -13.27 20.41 -9.73
C GLY A 136 -12.87 19.79 -8.39
N SER A 137 -11.96 20.45 -7.66
CA SER A 137 -11.52 19.99 -6.34
C SER A 137 -12.66 19.95 -5.30
N SER A 138 -13.67 20.81 -5.41
CA SER A 138 -14.86 20.79 -4.57
C SER A 138 -15.86 19.69 -4.93
N GLU A 139 -15.75 19.08 -6.10
CA GLU A 139 -16.70 18.09 -6.63
C GLU A 139 -16.21 16.64 -6.51
N ILE A 140 -14.99 16.43 -5.98
CA ILE A 140 -14.38 15.10 -5.87
C ILE A 140 -15.25 14.12 -5.08
N GLY A 141 -15.86 14.59 -3.97
CA GLY A 141 -16.75 13.79 -3.14
C GLY A 141 -18.02 13.35 -3.87
N ASP A 142 -18.68 14.27 -4.56
CA ASP A 142 -19.88 13.96 -5.33
C ASP A 142 -19.59 13.08 -6.53
N THR A 143 -18.48 13.30 -7.22
CA THR A 143 -18.07 12.47 -8.35
C THR A 143 -17.74 11.05 -7.89
N ALA A 144 -17.01 10.89 -6.78
CA ALA A 144 -16.75 9.58 -6.18
C ALA A 144 -18.05 8.86 -5.78
N ALA A 145 -18.98 9.58 -5.13
CA ALA A 145 -20.26 9.02 -4.72
C ALA A 145 -21.10 8.58 -5.93
N ARG A 146 -21.18 9.38 -6.99
CA ARG A 146 -21.89 9.03 -8.24
C ARG A 146 -21.31 7.76 -8.88
N LEU A 147 -19.99 7.67 -9.03
CA LEU A 147 -19.31 6.50 -9.59
C LEU A 147 -19.49 5.26 -8.71
N ALA A 148 -19.40 5.39 -7.38
CA ALA A 148 -19.60 4.29 -6.45
C ALA A 148 -21.05 3.80 -6.43
N LEU A 149 -22.05 4.71 -6.52
CA LEU A 149 -23.45 4.34 -6.62
C LEU A 149 -23.78 3.69 -7.96
N ALA A 150 -23.20 4.17 -9.06
CA ALA A 150 -23.32 3.55 -10.38
C ALA A 150 -22.74 2.12 -10.35
N PHE A 151 -21.58 1.93 -9.71
CA PHE A 151 -21.02 0.60 -9.48
C PHE A 151 -22.02 -0.32 -8.74
N LEU A 152 -22.62 0.14 -7.64
CA LEU A 152 -23.58 -0.64 -6.87
C LEU A 152 -24.83 -1.01 -7.69
N ARG A 153 -25.37 -0.09 -8.49
CA ARG A 153 -26.54 -0.34 -9.35
C ARG A 153 -26.21 -1.35 -10.46
N LEU A 154 -25.07 -1.19 -11.12
CA LEU A 154 -24.68 -2.05 -12.24
C LEU A 154 -24.14 -3.42 -11.81
N ALA A 155 -23.52 -3.50 -10.63
CA ALA A 155 -23.05 -4.77 -10.06
C ALA A 155 -24.21 -5.68 -9.66
N GLY A 156 -25.36 -5.11 -9.24
CA GLY A 156 -26.54 -5.85 -8.81
C GLY A 156 -26.35 -6.51 -7.43
N ASP A 157 -26.83 -7.74 -7.29
CA ASP A 157 -26.86 -8.49 -6.03
C ASP A 157 -25.48 -9.05 -5.61
N GLU A 158 -25.46 -9.80 -4.48
CA GLU A 158 -24.22 -10.39 -3.90
C GLU A 158 -23.43 -11.29 -4.86
N ALA A 159 -24.05 -11.86 -5.87
CA ALA A 159 -23.41 -12.65 -6.93
C ALA A 159 -22.69 -11.78 -7.99
N GLY A 160 -22.88 -10.46 -7.97
CA GLY A 160 -22.28 -9.52 -8.92
C GLY A 160 -20.81 -9.25 -8.67
N PRO A 161 -20.17 -8.42 -9.56
CA PRO A 161 -18.79 -8.01 -9.41
C PRO A 161 -18.55 -7.29 -8.10
N ARG A 162 -17.51 -7.70 -7.37
CA ARG A 162 -17.11 -7.07 -6.10
C ARG A 162 -15.98 -6.05 -6.25
N ARG A 163 -15.50 -5.84 -7.47
CA ARG A 163 -14.44 -4.89 -7.83
C ARG A 163 -14.80 -4.17 -9.11
N MET A 164 -14.42 -2.92 -9.18
CA MET A 164 -14.69 -2.04 -10.33
C MET A 164 -14.17 -2.61 -11.65
N TRP A 165 -12.91 -3.10 -11.66
CA TRP A 165 -12.31 -3.68 -12.87
C TRP A 165 -13.13 -4.85 -13.45
N ALA A 166 -13.70 -5.70 -12.59
CA ALA A 166 -14.52 -6.82 -13.03
C ALA A 166 -15.90 -6.38 -13.55
N LEU A 167 -16.41 -5.24 -13.07
CA LEU A 167 -17.62 -4.64 -13.63
C LEU A 167 -17.33 -4.02 -15.00
N VAL A 168 -16.23 -3.27 -15.12
CA VAL A 168 -15.81 -2.63 -16.36
C VAL A 168 -15.52 -3.67 -17.46
N GLU A 169 -14.86 -4.78 -17.11
CA GLU A 169 -14.65 -5.90 -18.03
C GLU A 169 -15.97 -6.48 -18.59
N ARG A 170 -17.02 -6.51 -17.77
CA ARG A 170 -18.32 -7.10 -18.15
C ARG A 170 -19.25 -6.13 -18.88
N LYS A 171 -19.23 -4.85 -18.54
CA LYS A 171 -20.23 -3.86 -18.98
C LYS A 171 -19.65 -2.67 -19.75
N GLY A 172 -18.33 -2.51 -19.73
CA GLY A 172 -17.65 -1.34 -20.29
C GLY A 172 -17.62 -0.14 -19.32
N ALA A 173 -16.61 0.70 -19.47
CA ALA A 173 -16.46 1.92 -18.65
C ALA A 173 -17.50 2.99 -19.03
N GLU A 174 -17.83 3.10 -20.31
CA GLU A 174 -18.83 4.06 -20.81
C GLU A 174 -20.19 3.85 -20.14
N ALA A 175 -20.63 2.59 -19.98
CA ALA A 175 -21.88 2.27 -19.31
C ALA A 175 -21.87 2.72 -17.85
N LEU A 176 -20.73 2.60 -17.15
CA LEU A 176 -20.55 3.05 -15.79
C LEU A 176 -20.59 4.57 -15.68
N PHE A 177 -19.86 5.29 -16.53
CA PHE A 177 -19.84 6.75 -16.54
C PHE A 177 -21.21 7.34 -16.91
N ALA A 178 -21.92 6.74 -17.88
CA ALA A 178 -23.27 7.13 -18.23
C ALA A 178 -24.25 6.93 -17.04
N GLU A 179 -24.20 5.78 -16.34
CA GLU A 179 -25.02 5.51 -15.15
C GLU A 179 -24.67 6.45 -13.99
N ALA A 180 -23.42 6.91 -13.90
CA ALA A 180 -22.97 7.91 -12.94
C ALA A 180 -23.33 9.35 -13.32
N ALA A 181 -23.88 9.58 -14.51
CA ALA A 181 -24.09 10.89 -15.11
C ALA A 181 -22.78 11.74 -15.11
N CYS A 182 -21.67 11.12 -15.52
CA CYS A 182 -20.38 11.77 -15.65
C CYS A 182 -20.02 11.89 -17.14
N ASP A 183 -19.82 13.11 -17.59
CA ASP A 183 -19.27 13.34 -18.94
C ASP A 183 -17.80 12.93 -18.97
N THR A 184 -17.41 12.26 -20.04
CA THR A 184 -16.06 11.73 -20.19
C THR A 184 -15.32 12.33 -21.38
N LYS A 185 -13.99 12.36 -21.23
CA LYS A 185 -13.07 12.76 -22.31
C LYS A 185 -11.97 11.71 -22.47
N PRO A 186 -11.42 11.51 -23.67
CA PRO A 186 -10.19 10.74 -23.86
C PRO A 186 -9.06 11.36 -23.03
N ARG A 187 -8.53 10.60 -22.09
CA ARG A 187 -7.41 11.01 -21.23
C ARG A 187 -6.68 9.77 -20.74
N SER A 188 -5.37 9.75 -20.95
CA SER A 188 -4.55 8.63 -20.48
C SER A 188 -4.21 8.79 -19.02
N ARG A 189 -4.41 7.72 -18.24
CA ARG A 189 -3.99 7.60 -16.84
C ARG A 189 -2.48 7.71 -16.73
N SER A 190 -1.99 8.44 -15.73
CA SER A 190 -0.58 8.50 -15.40
C SER A 190 -0.07 7.14 -14.90
N ARG A 191 1.07 6.71 -15.46
CA ARG A 191 1.80 5.51 -15.04
C ARG A 191 3.05 5.86 -14.24
N ARG A 192 3.25 7.14 -13.90
CA ARG A 192 4.35 7.56 -13.05
C ARG A 192 4.22 6.90 -11.67
N ARG A 193 5.32 6.36 -11.17
CA ARG A 193 5.40 5.72 -9.86
C ARG A 193 6.58 6.27 -9.07
N ALA A 194 6.44 6.34 -7.77
CA ALA A 194 7.55 6.70 -6.90
C ALA A 194 8.59 5.57 -6.87
N SER A 195 9.85 5.95 -6.87
CA SER A 195 10.95 5.04 -6.54
C SER A 195 11.14 5.01 -5.02
N LEU A 196 11.58 3.89 -4.47
CA LEU A 196 12.01 3.84 -3.07
C LEU A 196 13.20 4.77 -2.80
N ARG A 197 13.95 5.16 -3.83
CA ARG A 197 15.00 6.19 -3.74
C ARG A 197 14.44 7.58 -3.46
N ASP A 198 13.19 7.84 -3.88
CA ASP A 198 12.50 9.11 -3.60
C ASP A 198 11.78 9.09 -2.24
N VAL A 199 11.61 7.90 -1.66
CA VAL A 199 10.89 7.69 -0.39
C VAL A 199 11.83 7.55 0.80
N LEU A 200 12.96 6.81 0.67
CA LEU A 200 13.83 6.42 1.78
C LEU A 200 15.03 7.36 1.92
N GLY A 201 15.46 7.59 3.17
CA GLY A 201 16.50 8.55 3.48
C GLY A 201 15.96 9.97 3.71
N ALA A 202 16.83 10.98 3.59
CA ALA A 202 16.48 12.37 3.80
C ALA A 202 16.25 13.10 2.46
N HIS A 203 15.14 13.81 2.34
CA HIS A 203 14.75 14.52 1.15
C HIS A 203 14.27 15.94 1.47
N ALA A 204 14.72 16.92 0.69
CA ALA A 204 14.23 18.30 0.78
C ALA A 204 12.98 18.48 -0.11
N TYR A 205 11.95 19.08 0.45
CA TYR A 205 10.71 19.50 -0.21
C TYR A 205 10.53 21.00 0.02
N GLY A 206 11.11 21.82 -0.89
CA GLY A 206 11.19 23.27 -0.66
C GLY A 206 12.03 23.61 0.56
N ALA A 207 11.42 24.24 1.57
CA ALA A 207 12.05 24.54 2.85
C ALA A 207 11.95 23.38 3.87
N ASP A 208 11.10 22.40 3.61
CA ASP A 208 10.83 21.31 4.52
C ASP A 208 11.77 20.13 4.29
N LEU A 209 12.08 19.43 5.37
CA LEU A 209 12.83 18.19 5.34
C LEU A 209 11.92 17.02 5.71
N VAL A 210 12.00 15.97 4.90
CA VAL A 210 11.29 14.71 5.14
C VAL A 210 12.29 13.56 5.21
N VAL A 211 12.22 12.77 6.28
CA VAL A 211 13.01 11.54 6.43
C VAL A 211 12.12 10.34 6.27
N GLY A 212 12.42 9.53 5.26
CA GLY A 212 11.68 8.30 4.97
C GLY A 212 12.38 7.04 5.50
N ALA A 213 11.59 6.15 6.10
CA ALA A 213 12.08 4.86 6.58
C ALA A 213 11.06 3.74 6.34
N ALA A 214 11.52 2.55 5.96
CA ALA A 214 10.68 1.39 5.72
C ALA A 214 10.85 0.32 6.80
N ALA A 215 9.83 -0.52 6.91
CA ALA A 215 9.88 -1.71 7.74
C ALA A 215 10.11 -2.95 6.88
N SER A 216 11.05 -3.81 7.24
CA SER A 216 11.28 -5.08 6.56
C SER A 216 9.99 -5.86 6.39
N PHE A 217 9.57 -6.10 5.14
CA PHE A 217 8.31 -6.80 4.80
C PHE A 217 7.05 -6.17 5.44
N GLY A 218 7.10 -4.87 5.77
CA GLY A 218 6.04 -4.16 6.46
C GLY A 218 5.83 -4.59 7.92
N GLY A 219 6.78 -5.29 8.55
CA GLY A 219 6.69 -5.75 9.94
C GLY A 219 7.46 -4.85 10.88
N ILE A 220 6.78 -4.31 11.89
CA ILE A 220 7.34 -3.36 12.85
C ILE A 220 7.20 -3.94 14.26
N GLU A 221 8.29 -3.92 15.03
CA GLU A 221 8.24 -4.14 16.47
C GLU A 221 7.78 -2.85 17.15
N ALA A 222 6.69 -2.91 17.91
CA ALA A 222 6.04 -1.72 18.47
C ALA A 222 6.96 -0.93 19.43
N ALA A 223 7.87 -1.61 20.16
CA ALA A 223 8.83 -0.95 21.03
C ALA A 223 9.84 -0.10 20.22
N ARG A 224 10.34 -0.63 19.11
CA ARG A 224 11.25 0.11 18.22
C ARG A 224 10.55 1.28 17.55
N PHE A 225 9.30 1.09 17.13
CA PHE A 225 8.49 2.18 16.52
C PHE A 225 8.22 3.28 17.55
N LYS A 226 7.92 2.92 18.80
CA LYS A 226 7.78 3.90 19.88
C LYS A 226 9.07 4.70 20.09
N ALA A 227 10.23 4.04 20.16
CA ALA A 227 11.52 4.70 20.31
C ALA A 227 11.83 5.66 19.14
N LEU A 228 11.47 5.27 17.89
CA LEU A 228 11.61 6.11 16.71
C LEU A 228 10.73 7.38 16.82
N ILE A 229 9.46 7.22 17.21
CA ILE A 229 8.54 8.35 17.39
C ILE A 229 9.03 9.30 18.49
N GLU A 230 9.52 8.75 19.61
CA GLU A 230 10.10 9.55 20.70
C GLU A 230 11.33 10.35 20.22
N ARG A 231 12.18 9.71 19.44
CA ARG A 231 13.34 10.38 18.85
C ARG A 231 12.95 11.46 17.83
N ALA A 232 12.00 11.16 16.95
CA ALA A 232 11.49 12.13 15.99
C ALA A 232 10.92 13.38 16.69
N ARG A 233 10.09 13.19 17.71
CA ARG A 233 9.54 14.28 18.53
C ARG A 233 10.63 15.09 19.23
N PHE A 234 11.66 14.45 19.76
CA PHE A 234 12.81 15.11 20.39
C PHE A 234 13.55 16.01 19.38
N LEU A 235 13.60 15.64 18.12
CA LEU A 235 14.19 16.40 17.02
C LEU A 235 13.23 17.41 16.38
N GLY A 236 12.04 17.60 16.97
CA GLY A 236 11.07 18.59 16.52
C GLY A 236 10.08 18.13 15.46
N ALA A 237 10.09 16.85 15.07
CA ALA A 237 9.13 16.35 14.08
C ALA A 237 7.68 16.65 14.47
N ASP A 238 6.91 17.13 13.52
CA ASP A 238 5.49 17.48 13.67
C ASP A 238 4.56 16.36 13.20
N SER A 239 4.97 15.58 12.21
CA SER A 239 4.12 14.52 11.67
C SER A 239 4.89 13.25 11.31
N LEU A 240 4.15 12.14 11.32
CA LEU A 240 4.54 10.85 10.77
C LEU A 240 3.43 10.38 9.83
N ARG A 241 3.76 10.19 8.56
CA ARG A 241 2.83 9.86 7.48
C ARG A 241 3.06 8.45 6.99
N LEU A 242 2.01 7.69 6.84
CA LEU A 242 2.07 6.34 6.30
C LEU A 242 2.07 6.38 4.77
N THR A 243 2.79 5.45 4.15
CA THR A 243 2.84 5.36 2.69
C THR A 243 2.41 3.98 2.18
N PRO A 244 1.94 3.87 0.94
CA PRO A 244 1.58 2.57 0.36
C PRO A 244 2.79 1.69 0.02
N TRP A 245 4.00 2.21 0.10
CA TRP A 245 5.25 1.45 -0.13
C TRP A 245 5.78 0.75 1.13
N ARG A 246 4.96 0.60 2.19
CA ARG A 246 5.35 0.03 3.50
C ARG A 246 6.49 0.79 4.16
N ALA A 247 6.54 2.06 3.88
CA ALA A 247 7.42 3.05 4.49
C ALA A 247 6.58 4.10 5.22
N PHE A 248 7.21 4.90 6.04
CA PHE A 248 6.64 6.09 6.65
C PHE A 248 7.58 7.26 6.44
N LEU A 249 7.02 8.45 6.45
CA LEU A 249 7.71 9.71 6.26
C LEU A 249 7.57 10.54 7.53
N ILE A 250 8.66 11.13 7.98
CA ILE A 250 8.74 11.99 9.16
C ILE A 250 9.06 13.41 8.67
N SER A 251 8.20 14.38 8.97
CA SER A 251 8.37 15.79 8.57
C SER A 251 8.44 16.72 9.79
N GLY A 252 8.69 18.01 9.53
CA GLY A 252 8.83 19.03 10.57
C GLY A 252 10.20 19.04 11.26
N LEU A 253 11.19 18.34 10.70
CA LEU A 253 12.55 18.29 11.21
C LEU A 253 13.37 19.50 10.76
N ASP A 254 14.24 20.00 11.66
CA ASP A 254 15.29 20.92 11.22
C ASP A 254 16.24 20.21 10.23
N PRO A 255 16.59 20.83 9.10
CA PRO A 255 17.53 20.24 8.14
C PRO A 255 18.86 19.77 8.74
N ARG A 256 19.32 20.39 9.83
CA ARG A 256 20.54 19.99 10.56
C ARG A 256 20.40 18.64 11.28
N ASP A 257 19.18 18.20 11.56
CA ASP A 257 18.89 16.96 12.27
C ASP A 257 18.59 15.77 11.35
N ALA A 258 18.62 15.99 10.03
CA ALA A 258 18.34 14.97 9.01
C ALA A 258 19.17 13.70 9.19
N GLU A 259 20.49 13.86 9.21
CA GLU A 259 21.44 12.73 9.35
C GLU A 259 21.22 12.00 10.68
N SER A 260 21.04 12.75 11.78
CA SER A 260 20.76 12.21 13.10
C SER A 260 19.45 11.39 13.15
N MET A 261 18.42 11.80 12.39
CA MET A 261 17.16 11.06 12.30
C MET A 261 17.33 9.79 11.45
N VAL A 262 18.03 9.87 10.32
CA VAL A 262 18.35 8.72 9.45
C VAL A 262 19.12 7.66 10.24
N ASP A 263 20.21 8.07 10.94
CA ASP A 263 21.01 7.17 11.77
C ASP A 263 20.20 6.53 12.89
N SER A 264 19.33 7.31 13.54
CA SER A 264 18.47 6.81 14.60
C SER A 264 17.49 5.75 14.06
N ALA A 265 16.90 5.97 12.88
CA ALA A 265 16.03 5.01 12.23
C ALA A 265 16.78 3.71 11.86
N ALA A 266 17.98 3.84 11.27
CA ALA A 266 18.83 2.70 10.93
C ALA A 266 19.22 1.88 12.16
N ASN A 267 19.66 2.52 13.24
CA ASN A 267 20.03 1.89 14.51
C ASN A 267 18.86 1.17 15.19
N LEU A 268 17.63 1.62 14.98
CA LEU A 268 16.41 0.97 15.43
C LEU A 268 15.96 -0.17 14.50
N GLY A 269 16.72 -0.44 13.41
CA GLY A 269 16.49 -1.54 12.48
C GLY A 269 15.45 -1.23 11.39
N PHE A 270 15.15 0.04 11.14
CA PHE A 270 14.39 0.47 9.97
C PHE A 270 15.31 0.60 8.75
N ILE A 271 14.73 0.43 7.58
CA ILE A 271 15.44 0.55 6.30
C ILE A 271 15.38 2.01 5.86
N VAL A 272 16.54 2.63 5.72
CA VAL A 272 16.71 3.99 5.20
C VAL A 272 17.52 4.01 3.89
N ASP A 273 18.20 2.91 3.58
CA ASP A 273 18.95 2.71 2.33
C ASP A 273 18.03 2.10 1.27
N PRO A 274 17.78 2.77 0.14
CA PRO A 274 16.96 2.25 -0.95
C PRO A 274 17.57 1.02 -1.65
N ASP A 275 18.86 0.74 -1.45
CA ASP A 275 19.53 -0.43 -2.00
C ASP A 275 19.49 -1.66 -1.07
N GLU A 276 18.78 -1.59 0.07
CA GLU A 276 18.63 -2.72 1.00
C GLU A 276 17.94 -3.92 0.29
N PRO A 277 18.60 -5.09 0.24
CA PRO A 277 18.08 -6.24 -0.50
C PRO A 277 16.69 -6.72 -0.06
N CYS A 278 16.30 -6.52 1.20
CA CYS A 278 14.96 -6.87 1.69
C CYS A 278 13.83 -6.15 0.95
N LEU A 279 14.09 -4.99 0.33
CA LEU A 279 13.12 -4.24 -0.46
C LEU A 279 12.75 -4.95 -1.77
N ARG A 280 13.62 -5.85 -2.26
CA ARG A 280 13.38 -6.68 -3.44
C ARG A 280 12.51 -7.92 -3.17
N VAL A 281 12.08 -8.11 -1.91
CA VAL A 281 11.30 -9.28 -1.49
C VAL A 281 9.96 -8.88 -0.92
N ALA A 282 8.89 -9.47 -1.42
CA ALA A 282 7.59 -9.45 -0.75
C ALA A 282 7.48 -10.68 0.15
N ALA A 283 7.22 -10.50 1.45
CA ALA A 283 6.98 -11.61 2.36
C ALA A 283 5.80 -11.35 3.29
N CYS A 284 4.91 -12.32 3.40
CA CYS A 284 3.80 -12.24 4.35
C CYS A 284 4.29 -12.55 5.80
N PRO A 285 3.47 -12.34 6.84
CA PRO A 285 3.88 -12.68 8.20
C PRO A 285 4.23 -14.16 8.42
N GLY A 286 3.55 -15.09 7.72
CA GLY A 286 3.72 -16.51 7.92
C GLY A 286 3.29 -16.97 9.32
N ALA A 287 3.59 -18.25 9.68
CA ALA A 287 3.38 -18.75 11.03
C ALA A 287 4.40 -18.14 12.01
N PRO A 288 4.08 -17.98 13.32
CA PRO A 288 2.75 -18.19 13.91
C PRO A 288 1.82 -16.97 13.80
N ALA A 289 2.28 -15.85 13.18
CA ALA A 289 1.54 -14.60 13.13
C ALA A 289 0.33 -14.65 12.15
N CYS A 290 0.25 -15.69 11.33
CA CYS A 290 -0.88 -15.96 10.45
C CYS A 290 -1.31 -17.42 10.59
N ALA A 291 -2.58 -17.65 10.94
CA ALA A 291 -3.14 -19.00 11.11
C ALA A 291 -3.13 -19.85 9.81
N HIS A 292 -3.04 -19.21 8.64
CA HIS A 292 -2.93 -19.90 7.34
C HIS A 292 -1.49 -20.16 6.92
N GLY A 293 -0.50 -19.61 7.65
CA GLY A 293 0.91 -19.75 7.30
C GLY A 293 1.44 -21.13 7.74
N ALA A 294 2.08 -21.86 6.81
CA ALA A 294 2.71 -23.14 7.12
C ALA A 294 4.05 -22.96 7.85
N ARG A 295 4.77 -21.87 7.62
CA ARG A 295 6.15 -21.64 8.11
C ARG A 295 6.44 -20.19 8.47
N ARG A 296 7.58 -19.93 9.14
CA ARG A 296 8.16 -18.60 9.41
C ARG A 296 8.86 -18.06 8.18
N VAL A 297 8.13 -17.55 7.23
CA VAL A 297 8.66 -17.17 5.92
C VAL A 297 9.53 -15.92 5.91
N ARG A 298 9.41 -15.02 6.90
CA ARG A 298 10.18 -13.76 6.92
C ARG A 298 11.66 -13.96 7.24
N ASP A 299 12.00 -14.98 8.01
CA ASP A 299 13.39 -15.28 8.35
C ASP A 299 14.13 -15.83 7.12
N ASP A 300 13.48 -16.73 6.38
CA ASP A 300 13.97 -17.21 5.10
C ASP A 300 14.04 -16.11 4.05
N ALA A 301 12.99 -15.29 3.91
CA ALA A 301 12.96 -14.15 3.02
C ALA A 301 14.12 -13.17 3.25
N ARG A 302 14.47 -12.88 4.51
CA ARG A 302 15.61 -12.02 4.86
C ARG A 302 16.94 -12.66 4.49
N ARG A 303 17.08 -13.97 4.68
CA ARG A 303 18.27 -14.71 4.27
C ARG A 303 18.44 -14.70 2.76
N TRP A 304 17.39 -15.01 2.04
CA TRP A 304 17.39 -15.10 0.59
C TRP A 304 17.51 -13.74 -0.11
N SER A 305 17.03 -12.66 0.52
CA SER A 305 17.16 -11.32 -0.07
C SER A 305 18.61 -10.95 -0.39
N ARG A 306 19.57 -11.40 0.42
CA ARG A 306 21.00 -11.11 0.25
C ARG A 306 21.59 -11.75 -1.01
N MET A 307 20.89 -12.67 -1.64
CA MET A 307 21.29 -13.35 -2.89
C MET A 307 20.72 -12.65 -4.13
N LEU A 308 19.87 -11.64 -3.95
CA LEU A 308 19.21 -10.95 -5.06
C LEU A 308 20.12 -9.85 -5.63
N PRO A 309 20.06 -9.60 -6.95
CA PRO A 309 20.75 -8.48 -7.56
C PRO A 309 20.23 -7.15 -7.06
N LYS A 310 21.07 -6.13 -7.03
CA LYS A 310 20.65 -4.74 -6.73
C LYS A 310 19.69 -4.21 -7.78
N GLY A 311 18.91 -3.20 -7.42
CA GLY A 311 18.00 -2.50 -8.32
C GLY A 311 16.60 -2.32 -7.73
N ASP A 312 15.66 -1.84 -8.53
CA ASP A 312 14.29 -1.52 -8.09
C ASP A 312 13.30 -2.66 -8.33
N GLY A 313 12.20 -2.62 -7.59
CA GLY A 313 11.07 -3.53 -7.73
C GLY A 313 11.24 -4.89 -7.05
N VAL A 314 10.12 -5.57 -6.83
CA VAL A 314 10.06 -6.87 -6.16
C VAL A 314 10.37 -7.99 -7.15
N LEU A 315 11.40 -8.76 -6.88
CA LEU A 315 11.81 -9.93 -7.66
C LEU A 315 11.33 -11.26 -7.05
N LEU A 316 11.28 -11.31 -5.73
CA LEU A 316 10.99 -12.52 -4.98
C LEU A 316 9.73 -12.37 -4.13
N HIS A 317 8.84 -13.34 -4.19
CA HIS A 317 7.71 -13.43 -3.27
C HIS A 317 7.86 -14.69 -2.40
N VAL A 318 7.85 -14.51 -1.07
CA VAL A 318 7.87 -15.61 -0.10
C VAL A 318 6.55 -15.63 0.65
N SER A 319 5.69 -16.57 0.29
CA SER A 319 4.33 -16.69 0.81
C SER A 319 4.20 -17.82 1.82
N GLY A 320 3.51 -17.56 2.92
CA GLY A 320 3.21 -18.57 3.95
C GLY A 320 2.13 -19.57 3.53
N CYS A 321 1.40 -19.31 2.45
CA CYS A 321 0.35 -20.19 1.89
C CYS A 321 -0.03 -19.73 0.47
N ALA A 322 -0.86 -20.51 -0.21
CA ALA A 322 -1.32 -20.22 -1.59
C ALA A 322 -2.14 -18.92 -1.78
N LYS A 323 -2.55 -18.23 -0.69
CA LYS A 323 -3.30 -16.95 -0.78
C LYS A 323 -2.47 -15.78 -1.35
N GLY A 324 -1.14 -15.81 -1.22
CA GLY A 324 -0.26 -14.79 -1.79
C GLY A 324 -0.49 -13.36 -1.32
N CYS A 325 -0.94 -13.16 -0.06
CA CYS A 325 -1.42 -11.85 0.43
C CYS A 325 -0.39 -10.72 0.39
N ALA A 326 0.93 -11.03 0.45
CA ALA A 326 1.97 -10.02 0.41
C ALA A 326 2.17 -9.43 -0.98
N ARG A 327 1.90 -10.22 -2.04
CA ARG A 327 1.98 -9.80 -3.43
C ARG A 327 1.02 -10.63 -4.29
N PRO A 328 -0.15 -10.08 -4.63
CA PRO A 328 -1.12 -10.74 -5.52
C PRO A 328 -0.66 -10.80 -6.98
N ALA A 329 0.25 -9.91 -7.40
CA ALA A 329 0.80 -9.90 -8.75
C ALA A 329 1.88 -10.98 -8.93
N PRO A 330 2.12 -11.47 -10.15
CA PRO A 330 3.22 -12.39 -10.44
C PRO A 330 4.59 -11.80 -10.05
N THR A 331 5.56 -12.68 -9.74
CA THR A 331 6.96 -12.35 -9.54
C THR A 331 7.85 -13.28 -10.33
N ALA A 332 9.09 -12.90 -10.58
CA ALA A 332 10.06 -13.74 -11.26
C ALA A 332 10.22 -15.09 -10.55
N ALA A 333 10.27 -15.09 -9.22
CA ALA A 333 10.20 -16.29 -8.39
C ALA A 333 9.24 -16.10 -7.22
N THR A 334 8.35 -17.07 -7.01
CA THR A 334 7.45 -17.15 -5.85
C THR A 334 7.70 -18.46 -5.12
N PHE A 335 8.00 -18.39 -3.84
CA PHE A 335 8.12 -19.54 -2.93
C PHE A 335 6.89 -19.59 -2.03
N THR A 336 6.08 -20.64 -2.17
CA THR A 336 4.91 -20.87 -1.34
C THR A 336 5.21 -21.94 -0.31
N ALA A 337 5.12 -21.58 0.97
CA ALA A 337 5.39 -22.49 2.07
C ALA A 337 4.35 -23.61 2.15
N THR A 338 4.83 -24.84 2.32
CA THR A 338 4.08 -26.06 2.63
C THR A 338 4.51 -26.64 3.99
N ALA A 339 3.86 -27.68 4.44
CA ALA A 339 4.30 -28.39 5.65
C ALA A 339 5.70 -29.03 5.49
N ALA A 340 6.04 -29.49 4.27
CA ALA A 340 7.31 -30.15 3.97
C ALA A 340 8.43 -29.16 3.64
N GLY A 341 8.13 -28.06 2.92
CA GLY A 341 9.15 -27.14 2.45
C GLY A 341 8.58 -25.90 1.77
N TYR A 342 9.04 -25.63 0.57
CA TYR A 342 8.58 -24.55 -0.30
C TYR A 342 8.33 -25.06 -1.71
N ASP A 343 7.18 -24.71 -2.25
CA ASP A 343 6.88 -24.86 -3.67
C ASP A 343 7.40 -23.64 -4.43
N LEU A 344 8.20 -23.85 -5.49
CA LEU A 344 8.71 -22.78 -6.35
C LEU A 344 7.82 -22.62 -7.59
N ILE A 345 7.34 -21.42 -7.79
CA ILE A 345 6.61 -20.96 -8.97
C ILE A 345 7.44 -19.90 -9.69
N LEU A 346 7.71 -20.08 -10.97
CA LEU A 346 8.42 -19.11 -11.82
C LEU A 346 7.41 -18.24 -12.58
N GLU A 347 7.71 -16.93 -12.66
CA GLU A 347 6.89 -15.92 -13.37
C GLU A 347 5.40 -15.98 -12.99
N GLY A 348 5.10 -16.33 -11.72
CA GLY A 348 3.75 -16.66 -11.27
C GLY A 348 3.42 -16.16 -9.86
N ARG A 349 2.23 -16.56 -9.40
CA ARG A 349 1.61 -16.20 -8.12
C ARG A 349 1.67 -17.37 -7.15
N ALA A 350 1.51 -17.12 -5.86
CA ALA A 350 1.58 -18.14 -4.80
C ALA A 350 0.59 -19.32 -4.93
N GLY A 351 -0.50 -19.17 -5.69
CA GLY A 351 -1.48 -20.22 -5.93
C GLY A 351 -1.35 -20.95 -7.27
N ASP A 352 -0.40 -20.54 -8.10
CA ASP A 352 -0.19 -21.14 -9.42
C ASP A 352 0.50 -22.52 -9.30
N SER A 353 0.52 -23.28 -10.38
CA SER A 353 1.18 -24.60 -10.42
C SER A 353 2.69 -24.47 -10.24
N PRO A 354 3.30 -25.17 -9.28
CA PRO A 354 4.72 -25.06 -9.01
C PRO A 354 5.55 -25.83 -10.05
N ALA A 355 6.74 -25.28 -10.35
CA ALA A 355 7.78 -25.92 -11.13
C ALA A 355 8.57 -26.97 -10.30
N TRP A 356 8.76 -26.68 -9.00
CA TRP A 356 9.37 -27.60 -8.03
C TRP A 356 8.57 -27.58 -6.73
N ARG A 357 8.53 -28.75 -6.06
CA ARG A 357 7.77 -28.94 -4.82
C ARG A 357 8.66 -29.27 -3.65
N ASP A 358 8.21 -28.83 -2.46
CA ASP A 358 8.74 -29.23 -1.15
C ASP A 358 10.24 -29.02 -0.98
N LEU A 359 10.81 -27.98 -1.63
CA LEU A 359 12.19 -27.58 -1.45
C LEU A 359 12.45 -27.19 0.00
N SER A 360 13.52 -27.70 0.60
CA SER A 360 14.01 -27.23 1.89
C SER A 360 14.51 -25.78 1.78
N SER A 361 14.60 -25.06 2.89
CA SER A 361 15.15 -23.68 2.90
C SER A 361 16.60 -23.62 2.39
N THR A 362 17.37 -24.71 2.52
CA THR A 362 18.75 -24.84 2.00
C THR A 362 18.75 -25.00 0.49
N GLU A 363 17.93 -25.91 -0.03
CA GLU A 363 17.81 -26.11 -1.50
C GLU A 363 17.30 -24.83 -2.20
N VAL A 364 16.41 -24.06 -1.56
CA VAL A 364 16.02 -22.74 -2.08
C VAL A 364 17.21 -21.79 -2.13
N ALA A 365 18.05 -21.75 -1.08
CA ALA A 365 19.24 -20.91 -1.08
C ALA A 365 20.25 -21.31 -2.16
N GLU A 366 20.48 -22.62 -2.35
CA GLU A 366 21.35 -23.15 -3.40
C GLU A 366 20.81 -22.82 -4.80
N PHE A 367 19.51 -22.97 -4.99
CA PHE A 367 18.82 -22.60 -6.23
C PHE A 367 18.99 -21.10 -6.55
N LEU A 368 18.77 -20.22 -5.57
CA LEU A 368 18.93 -18.77 -5.76
C LEU A 368 20.40 -18.40 -6.04
N ALA A 369 21.36 -19.09 -5.45
CA ALA A 369 22.78 -18.87 -5.69
C ALA A 369 23.23 -19.31 -7.09
N SER A 370 22.69 -20.42 -7.62
CA SER A 370 23.05 -20.97 -8.93
C SER A 370 22.27 -20.35 -10.09
N GLU A 371 20.95 -20.24 -9.93
CA GLU A 371 20.04 -19.84 -11.01
C GLU A 371 19.53 -18.40 -10.89
N GLY A 372 19.76 -17.75 -9.75
CA GLY A 372 19.24 -16.41 -9.48
C GLY A 372 19.62 -15.36 -10.53
N ALA A 373 20.88 -15.41 -11.02
CA ALA A 373 21.32 -14.50 -12.07
C ALA A 373 20.50 -14.63 -13.35
N THR A 374 20.14 -15.85 -13.74
CA THR A 374 19.34 -16.15 -14.95
C THR A 374 17.87 -15.74 -14.77
N ILE A 375 17.27 -16.06 -13.62
CA ILE A 375 15.86 -15.84 -13.34
C ILE A 375 15.54 -14.34 -13.17
N PHE A 376 16.47 -13.60 -12.54
CA PHE A 376 16.25 -12.19 -12.20
C PHE A 376 16.80 -11.20 -13.25
N THR A 377 17.40 -11.70 -14.34
CA THR A 377 17.82 -10.84 -15.46
C THR A 377 16.58 -10.46 -16.28
N PRO A 378 16.31 -9.16 -16.51
CA PRO A 378 15.20 -8.75 -17.36
C PRO A 378 15.32 -9.37 -18.74
N LYS A 379 14.32 -10.15 -19.17
CA LYS A 379 14.25 -10.57 -20.57
C LYS A 379 14.12 -9.31 -21.43
N ARG A 380 15.04 -9.09 -22.37
CA ARG A 380 14.89 -7.99 -23.32
C ARG A 380 13.55 -8.15 -24.03
N PRO A 381 12.74 -7.09 -24.13
CA PRO A 381 11.52 -7.16 -24.93
C PRO A 381 11.89 -7.52 -26.36
N LYS A 382 11.18 -8.52 -26.93
CA LYS A 382 11.29 -8.88 -28.35
C LYS A 382 10.64 -7.83 -29.20
#